data_2bf7797a352f45cd866c55043c56df4a
#
_entry.id   2bf7797a352f45cd866c55043c56df4a
#
_cell.length_a   1.000
_cell.length_b   1.000
_cell.length_c   1.000
_cell.angle_alpha   90.00
_cell.angle_beta   90.00
_cell.angle_gamma   90.00
#
_symmetry.space_group_name_H-M   'P 1'
#
loop_
_entity.id
_entity.type
_entity.pdbx_description
1 polymer ?
#
loop_
_entity_poly.entity_id
_entity_poly.type
_entity_poly.pdbx_seq_one_letter_code
_entity_poly.pdbx_strand_id
1 'polypeptide(L)'
;MSSFVNADGSNPYFPEIKKNFGFGCMRLPMKLKVKVDYKEFSKMIDTFMEAGFNYFDTAHGYVATQSETSIRDCLSKRYPRESFVLTNKLSQNLFKTEEDVRPFFEKQLKFCGVDYFDFYLMHAQSAENYPKYKAANAYNVAFELKKEGKIRHVGLSFHDKANVLDMILNENPDIEVVQLQFNYRDYDDAGVQGRDCLEVCRKHKKPVIVMEPVKGGALVNLPQSAKEIFDGLGSDKSYASYAIRYAAGFDGICMVLSGMSDMKQMNDNLSFMTDFEPLNERETEAVNKVSAILKNSDIIQCTACRYCTAGCPKNINIPELFACLNAKKQDKGLVKWNSRQYYNAHVKNGGRAKDCIGCGKCEEICPQQLPIRSLLKDVSKEFDRKI
;
A
#
# COMPACT_ATOMS: atom_id res chain seq x y z
N MET A 1 -4.37 9.59 -25.10
CA MET A 1 -4.53 8.15 -24.91
C MET A 1 -3.28 7.67 -24.18
N SER A 2 -3.36 7.37 -22.90
CA SER A 2 -2.21 6.82 -22.19
C SER A 2 -2.07 5.36 -22.62
N SER A 3 -1.03 5.04 -23.38
CA SER A 3 -0.69 3.66 -23.70
C SER A 3 0.02 3.06 -22.50
N PHE A 4 -0.74 2.47 -21.55
CA PHE A 4 -0.20 1.65 -20.47
C PHE A 4 0.59 0.45 -20.97
N VAL A 5 0.43 0.11 -22.22
CA VAL A 5 1.07 -1.00 -22.89
C VAL A 5 1.48 -0.54 -24.29
N ASN A 6 2.62 -1.04 -24.76
CA ASN A 6 2.99 -0.92 -26.15
C ASN A 6 1.97 -1.62 -27.07
N ALA A 7 2.05 -1.41 -28.37
CA ALA A 7 1.15 -2.06 -29.33
C ALA A 7 1.16 -3.60 -29.26
N ASP A 8 2.23 -4.20 -28.72
CA ASP A 8 2.39 -5.63 -28.46
C ASP A 8 1.91 -6.09 -27.08
N GLY A 9 1.33 -5.18 -26.27
CA GLY A 9 0.85 -5.48 -24.93
C GLY A 9 1.93 -5.45 -23.84
N SER A 10 3.19 -5.16 -24.16
CA SER A 10 4.29 -5.08 -23.18
C SER A 10 4.26 -3.78 -22.37
N ASN A 11 4.84 -3.82 -21.15
CA ASN A 11 5.02 -2.62 -20.35
C ASN A 11 6.07 -1.70 -21.00
N PRO A 12 5.77 -0.41 -21.24
CA PRO A 12 6.67 0.49 -21.95
C PRO A 12 7.91 0.89 -21.16
N TYR A 13 7.94 0.64 -19.84
CA TYR A 13 9.04 1.04 -18.96
C TYR A 13 9.95 -0.14 -18.58
N PHE A 14 9.36 -1.32 -18.34
CA PHE A 14 10.05 -2.50 -17.83
C PHE A 14 9.56 -3.75 -18.60
N PRO A 15 10.33 -4.26 -19.55
CA PRO A 15 9.88 -5.32 -20.46
C PRO A 15 9.61 -6.67 -19.78
N GLU A 16 10.18 -6.91 -18.60
CA GLU A 16 9.89 -8.09 -17.79
C GLU A 16 8.50 -8.10 -17.16
N ILE A 17 7.84 -6.94 -17.06
CA ILE A 17 6.47 -6.80 -16.58
C ILE A 17 5.50 -7.10 -17.72
N LYS A 18 4.71 -8.18 -17.59
CA LYS A 18 3.76 -8.60 -18.63
C LYS A 18 2.53 -7.69 -18.73
N LYS A 19 1.97 -7.29 -17.60
CA LYS A 19 0.80 -6.41 -17.49
C LYS A 19 0.94 -5.47 -16.29
N ASN A 20 0.33 -4.31 -16.34
CA ASN A 20 0.46 -3.20 -15.38
C ASN A 20 -0.30 -3.37 -14.05
N PHE A 21 -0.59 -4.60 -13.64
CA PHE A 21 -1.25 -4.90 -12.37
C PHE A 21 -0.44 -5.89 -11.54
N GLY A 22 -0.25 -5.60 -10.25
CA GLY A 22 0.63 -6.34 -9.35
C GLY A 22 -0.06 -6.82 -8.08
N PHE A 23 0.38 -7.97 -7.58
CA PHE A 23 -0.08 -8.57 -6.33
C PHE A 23 0.73 -8.00 -5.15
N GLY A 24 0.11 -7.10 -4.36
CA GLY A 24 0.67 -6.57 -3.12
C GLY A 24 0.55 -7.57 -1.97
N CYS A 25 1.68 -8.09 -1.49
CA CYS A 25 1.73 -9.16 -0.48
C CYS A 25 1.68 -8.66 0.98
N MET A 26 1.18 -7.44 1.21
CA MET A 26 0.96 -6.91 2.56
C MET A 26 -0.32 -7.45 3.22
N ARG A 27 -1.28 -7.96 2.44
CA ARG A 27 -2.61 -8.38 2.91
C ARG A 27 -2.95 -9.79 2.43
N LEU A 28 -2.08 -10.75 2.76
CA LEU A 28 -2.25 -12.15 2.36
C LEU A 28 -3.46 -12.80 3.04
N PRO A 29 -4.04 -13.89 2.47
CA PRO A 29 -5.08 -14.68 3.12
C PRO A 29 -4.56 -15.28 4.43
N MET A 30 -5.36 -15.18 5.50
CA MET A 30 -4.93 -15.55 6.85
C MET A 30 -5.84 -16.60 7.48
N LYS A 31 -5.26 -17.67 8.02
CA LYS A 31 -5.94 -18.61 8.94
C LYS A 31 -5.95 -18.03 10.35
N LEU A 32 -7.16 -17.96 10.96
CA LEU A 32 -7.36 -17.47 12.32
C LEU A 32 -6.72 -16.08 12.58
N LYS A 33 -6.50 -15.29 11.53
CA LYS A 33 -5.82 -13.97 11.57
C LYS A 33 -4.38 -14.00 12.14
N VAL A 34 -3.74 -15.16 12.18
CA VAL A 34 -2.40 -15.33 12.78
C VAL A 34 -1.38 -15.83 11.75
N LYS A 35 -1.74 -16.82 10.93
CA LYS A 35 -0.84 -17.42 9.95
C LYS A 35 -1.37 -17.26 8.53
N VAL A 36 -0.47 -17.09 7.56
CA VAL A 36 -0.83 -17.08 6.15
C VAL A 36 -1.43 -18.42 5.75
N ASP A 37 -2.55 -18.42 5.06
CA ASP A 37 -3.14 -19.61 4.43
C ASP A 37 -2.41 -19.91 3.12
N TYR A 38 -1.39 -20.76 3.19
CA TYR A 38 -0.57 -21.13 2.04
C TYR A 38 -1.37 -21.81 0.92
N LYS A 39 -2.44 -22.57 1.27
CA LYS A 39 -3.30 -23.21 0.27
C LYS A 39 -4.05 -22.17 -0.54
N GLU A 40 -4.70 -21.22 0.14
CA GLU A 40 -5.43 -20.12 -0.51
C GLU A 40 -4.48 -19.20 -1.26
N PHE A 41 -3.35 -18.83 -0.65
CA PHE A 41 -2.35 -17.96 -1.30
C PHE A 41 -1.76 -18.60 -2.56
N SER A 42 -1.43 -19.90 -2.53
CA SER A 42 -0.97 -20.62 -3.71
C SER A 42 -2.01 -20.63 -4.84
N LYS A 43 -3.29 -20.88 -4.50
CA LYS A 43 -4.37 -20.81 -5.47
C LYS A 43 -4.53 -19.41 -6.09
N MET A 44 -4.41 -18.35 -5.25
CA MET A 44 -4.46 -16.97 -5.73
C MET A 44 -3.29 -16.67 -6.69
N ILE A 45 -2.07 -17.14 -6.36
CA ILE A 45 -0.89 -17.00 -7.25
C ILE A 45 -1.16 -17.69 -8.59
N ASP A 46 -1.65 -18.94 -8.57
CA ASP A 46 -1.93 -19.70 -9.79
C ASP A 46 -2.93 -18.95 -10.68
N THR A 47 -4.05 -18.49 -10.12
CA THR A 47 -5.06 -17.72 -10.83
C THR A 47 -4.50 -16.41 -11.39
N PHE A 48 -3.66 -15.71 -10.63
CA PHE A 48 -3.02 -14.46 -11.05
C PHE A 48 -2.05 -14.67 -12.23
N MET A 49 -1.20 -15.69 -12.14
CA MET A 49 -0.24 -16.04 -13.18
C MET A 49 -0.93 -16.56 -14.46
N GLU A 50 -1.99 -17.38 -14.33
CA GLU A 50 -2.79 -17.88 -15.45
C GLU A 50 -3.51 -16.75 -16.20
N ALA A 51 -3.92 -15.68 -15.50
CA ALA A 51 -4.49 -14.48 -16.11
C ALA A 51 -3.44 -13.60 -16.85
N GLY A 52 -2.17 -14.01 -16.86
CA GLY A 52 -1.08 -13.35 -17.57
C GLY A 52 -0.37 -12.25 -16.79
N PHE A 53 -0.60 -12.11 -15.50
CA PHE A 53 0.12 -11.19 -14.61
C PHE A 53 1.32 -11.87 -13.98
N ASN A 54 2.35 -11.10 -13.62
CA ASN A 54 3.57 -11.69 -13.06
C ASN A 54 4.29 -10.84 -12.00
N TYR A 55 3.72 -9.73 -11.55
CA TYR A 55 4.37 -8.82 -10.61
C TYR A 55 3.90 -9.04 -9.17
N PHE A 56 4.85 -9.24 -8.24
CA PHE A 56 4.63 -9.43 -6.81
C PHE A 56 5.42 -8.41 -5.99
N ASP A 57 4.78 -7.77 -5.01
CA ASP A 57 5.40 -6.76 -4.14
C ASP A 57 5.38 -7.21 -2.69
N THR A 58 6.55 -7.28 -2.06
CA THR A 58 6.71 -7.63 -0.65
C THR A 58 7.62 -6.66 0.11
N ALA A 59 7.71 -6.84 1.42
CA ALA A 59 8.69 -6.24 2.31
C ALA A 59 8.84 -7.08 3.57
N HIS A 60 9.98 -6.99 4.25
CA HIS A 60 10.28 -7.80 5.43
C HIS A 60 9.21 -7.70 6.54
N GLY A 61 8.70 -6.49 6.82
CA GLY A 61 7.71 -6.26 7.87
C GLY A 61 6.28 -6.71 7.54
N TYR A 62 6.01 -7.13 6.29
CA TYR A 62 4.65 -7.47 5.88
C TYR A 62 4.15 -8.75 6.54
N VAL A 63 2.85 -8.74 6.93
CA VAL A 63 2.16 -9.88 7.57
C VAL A 63 2.97 -10.40 8.79
N ALA A 64 3.42 -9.49 9.65
CA ALA A 64 4.27 -9.82 10.81
C ALA A 64 5.49 -10.69 10.42
N THR A 65 6.21 -10.29 9.37
CA THR A 65 7.39 -10.94 8.77
C THR A 65 7.12 -12.28 8.04
N GLN A 66 5.85 -12.66 7.82
CA GLN A 66 5.52 -13.91 7.14
C GLN A 66 5.49 -13.78 5.60
N SER A 67 5.43 -12.56 5.04
CA SER A 67 5.22 -12.37 3.60
C SER A 67 6.36 -12.96 2.76
N GLU A 68 7.61 -12.69 3.08
CA GLU A 68 8.78 -13.19 2.35
C GLU A 68 8.85 -14.73 2.32
N THR A 69 8.63 -15.38 3.46
CA THR A 69 8.62 -16.85 3.54
C THR A 69 7.40 -17.47 2.85
N SER A 70 6.27 -16.75 2.82
CA SER A 70 5.08 -17.17 2.05
C SER A 70 5.34 -17.08 0.55
N ILE A 71 6.02 -16.03 0.08
CA ILE A 71 6.51 -15.91 -1.31
C ILE A 71 7.41 -17.09 -1.65
N ARG A 72 8.39 -17.40 -0.79
CA ARG A 72 9.28 -18.56 -1.02
C ARG A 72 8.48 -19.85 -1.23
N ASP A 73 7.57 -20.14 -0.30
CA ASP A 73 6.92 -21.46 -0.26
C ASP A 73 5.75 -21.57 -1.28
N CYS A 74 5.08 -20.46 -1.59
CA CYS A 74 3.92 -20.45 -2.49
C CYS A 74 4.22 -19.97 -3.92
N LEU A 75 5.33 -19.25 -4.16
CA LEU A 75 5.72 -18.76 -5.47
C LEU A 75 7.09 -19.30 -5.89
N SER A 76 8.18 -18.91 -5.23
CA SER A 76 9.56 -19.17 -5.70
C SER A 76 9.91 -20.65 -5.83
N LYS A 77 9.36 -21.53 -4.97
CA LYS A 77 9.55 -22.98 -5.07
C LYS A 77 8.68 -23.66 -6.13
N ARG A 78 7.70 -22.97 -6.69
CA ARG A 78 6.68 -23.55 -7.57
C ARG A 78 6.80 -23.09 -9.02
N TYR A 79 7.38 -21.91 -9.24
CA TYR A 79 7.50 -21.28 -10.54
C TYR A 79 8.97 -21.01 -10.89
N PRO A 80 9.37 -21.12 -12.18
CA PRO A 80 10.69 -20.68 -12.64
C PRO A 80 10.93 -19.21 -12.28
N ARG A 81 12.16 -18.87 -11.84
CA ARG A 81 12.49 -17.51 -11.36
C ARG A 81 12.21 -16.41 -12.38
N GLU A 82 12.48 -16.67 -13.64
CA GLU A 82 12.26 -15.76 -14.78
C GLU A 82 10.79 -15.56 -15.15
N SER A 83 9.87 -16.38 -14.62
CA SER A 83 8.45 -16.29 -14.94
C SER A 83 7.71 -15.21 -14.13
N PHE A 84 8.30 -14.70 -13.06
CA PHE A 84 7.72 -13.68 -12.21
C PHE A 84 8.68 -12.54 -11.87
N VAL A 85 8.12 -11.38 -11.60
CA VAL A 85 8.80 -10.15 -11.15
C VAL A 85 8.58 -10.02 -9.65
N LEU A 86 9.66 -9.88 -8.88
CA LEU A 86 9.60 -9.76 -7.43
C LEU A 86 10.23 -8.45 -6.95
N THR A 87 9.43 -7.65 -6.27
CA THR A 87 9.87 -6.44 -5.56
C THR A 87 10.03 -6.72 -4.08
N ASN A 88 11.18 -6.32 -3.52
CA ASN A 88 11.39 -6.27 -2.08
C ASN A 88 11.94 -4.89 -1.65
N LYS A 89 12.06 -4.64 -0.37
CA LYS A 89 12.37 -3.29 0.16
C LYS A 89 13.36 -3.33 1.32
N LEU A 90 14.29 -2.39 1.34
CA LEU A 90 15.13 -2.11 2.50
C LEU A 90 14.38 -1.20 3.46
N SER A 91 14.01 -1.69 4.64
CA SER A 91 13.28 -0.90 5.64
C SER A 91 14.21 -0.33 6.71
N GLN A 92 14.00 0.94 7.08
CA GLN A 92 14.87 1.74 7.95
C GLN A 92 15.21 1.14 9.31
N ASN A 93 14.41 0.22 9.83
CA ASN A 93 14.63 -0.39 11.16
C ASN A 93 15.56 -1.60 11.12
N LEU A 94 16.09 -1.95 9.95
CA LEU A 94 16.78 -3.21 9.69
C LEU A 94 18.28 -3.02 9.42
N PHE A 95 18.75 -1.78 9.45
CA PHE A 95 20.15 -1.39 9.31
C PHE A 95 20.42 -0.12 10.14
N LYS A 96 21.66 0.09 10.51
CA LYS A 96 22.16 1.29 11.18
C LYS A 96 23.36 1.88 10.45
N THR A 97 24.21 1.05 9.89
CA THR A 97 25.42 1.40 9.16
C THR A 97 25.42 0.81 7.76
N GLU A 98 26.40 1.17 6.94
CA GLU A 98 26.58 0.65 5.59
C GLU A 98 26.80 -0.87 5.60
N GLU A 99 27.56 -1.36 6.56
CA GLU A 99 27.91 -2.78 6.70
C GLU A 99 26.69 -3.67 7.00
N ASP A 100 25.60 -3.10 7.54
CA ASP A 100 24.37 -3.84 7.82
C ASP A 100 23.53 -4.10 6.55
N VAL A 101 23.66 -3.23 5.53
CA VAL A 101 22.74 -3.23 4.37
C VAL A 101 22.86 -4.51 3.56
N ARG A 102 24.07 -4.88 3.16
CA ARG A 102 24.32 -6.09 2.35
C ARG A 102 23.94 -7.39 3.07
N PRO A 103 24.35 -7.65 4.31
CA PRO A 103 23.93 -8.85 5.04
C PRO A 103 22.40 -8.97 5.16
N PHE A 104 21.72 -7.83 5.35
CA PHE A 104 20.25 -7.85 5.41
C PHE A 104 19.63 -8.18 4.05
N PHE A 105 20.12 -7.59 2.97
CA PHE A 105 19.70 -7.92 1.61
C PHE A 105 19.86 -9.42 1.29
N GLU A 106 21.02 -10.01 1.63
CA GLU A 106 21.28 -11.45 1.45
C GLU A 106 20.32 -12.33 2.27
N LYS A 107 19.94 -11.87 3.46
CA LYS A 107 18.93 -12.54 4.29
C LYS A 107 17.55 -12.51 3.64
N GLN A 108 17.17 -11.40 2.99
CA GLN A 108 15.91 -11.28 2.27
C GLN A 108 15.86 -12.20 1.04
N LEU A 109 16.96 -12.34 0.28
CA LEU A 109 17.07 -13.32 -0.81
C LEU A 109 16.76 -14.74 -0.30
N LYS A 110 17.37 -15.14 0.82
CA LYS A 110 17.12 -16.45 1.47
C LYS A 110 15.67 -16.60 1.92
N PHE A 111 15.07 -15.56 2.50
CA PHE A 111 13.69 -15.61 2.93
C PHE A 111 12.71 -15.74 1.76
N CYS A 112 12.96 -15.06 0.65
CA CYS A 112 12.15 -15.18 -0.56
C CYS A 112 12.50 -16.41 -1.41
N GLY A 113 13.65 -17.07 -1.17
CA GLY A 113 14.12 -18.22 -1.95
C GLY A 113 14.47 -17.87 -3.39
N VAL A 114 15.16 -16.74 -3.59
CA VAL A 114 15.56 -16.23 -4.91
C VAL A 114 17.02 -15.77 -4.88
N ASP A 115 17.66 -15.67 -6.07
CA ASP A 115 19.04 -15.24 -6.21
C ASP A 115 19.19 -13.75 -6.54
N TYR A 116 18.09 -13.10 -6.98
CA TYR A 116 18.02 -11.67 -7.26
C TYR A 116 16.60 -11.14 -7.04
N PHE A 117 16.47 -9.81 -6.84
CA PHE A 117 15.22 -9.09 -6.94
C PHE A 117 15.15 -8.32 -8.25
N ASP A 118 13.96 -8.28 -8.87
CA ASP A 118 13.75 -7.45 -10.05
C ASP A 118 13.70 -5.97 -9.65
N PHE A 119 13.02 -5.65 -8.56
CA PHE A 119 12.98 -4.31 -7.99
C PHE A 119 13.40 -4.35 -6.51
N TYR A 120 14.27 -3.42 -6.13
CA TYR A 120 14.63 -3.22 -4.73
C TYR A 120 14.47 -1.76 -4.34
N LEU A 121 13.57 -1.50 -3.39
CA LEU A 121 13.15 -0.15 -3.06
C LEU A 121 13.69 0.29 -1.69
N MET A 122 14.20 1.54 -1.60
CA MET A 122 14.43 2.20 -0.32
C MET A 122 13.06 2.50 0.30
N HIS A 123 12.70 1.79 1.38
CA HIS A 123 11.34 1.72 1.92
C HIS A 123 10.94 3.00 2.66
N ALA A 124 9.72 3.48 2.44
CA ALA A 124 9.06 4.55 3.20
C ALA A 124 9.91 5.83 3.31
N GLN A 125 10.43 6.33 2.17
CA GLN A 125 11.21 7.55 2.15
C GLN A 125 10.36 8.76 2.52
N SER A 126 10.94 9.61 3.36
CA SER A 126 10.37 10.86 3.86
C SER A 126 11.51 11.78 4.33
N ALA A 127 11.23 13.03 4.66
CA ALA A 127 12.21 13.96 5.25
C ALA A 127 12.89 13.39 6.52
N GLU A 128 12.12 12.59 7.30
CA GLU A 128 12.64 11.97 8.53
C GLU A 128 13.50 10.74 8.26
N ASN A 129 13.08 9.90 7.29
CA ASN A 129 13.72 8.62 7.05
C ASN A 129 14.92 8.71 6.12
N TYR A 130 14.90 9.57 5.13
CA TYR A 130 15.94 9.71 4.11
C TYR A 130 17.34 9.94 4.69
N PRO A 131 17.55 10.78 5.73
CA PRO A 131 18.88 10.95 6.35
C PRO A 131 19.49 9.64 6.86
N LYS A 132 18.69 8.69 7.33
CA LYS A 132 19.16 7.38 7.81
C LYS A 132 19.73 6.54 6.67
N TYR A 133 19.08 6.56 5.50
CA TYR A 133 19.56 5.87 4.30
C TYR A 133 20.84 6.51 3.73
N LYS A 134 20.95 7.84 3.78
CA LYS A 134 22.19 8.56 3.42
C LYS A 134 23.33 8.20 4.34
N ALA A 135 23.13 8.24 5.66
CA ALA A 135 24.14 7.93 6.65
C ALA A 135 24.69 6.50 6.53
N ALA A 136 23.83 5.56 6.13
CA ALA A 136 24.20 4.16 5.87
C ALA A 136 24.61 3.90 4.41
N ASN A 137 24.83 4.92 3.59
CA ASN A 137 25.20 4.78 2.17
C ASN A 137 24.33 3.81 1.37
N ALA A 138 23.07 3.63 1.79
CA ALA A 138 22.19 2.53 1.35
C ALA A 138 21.88 2.53 -0.15
N TYR A 139 21.79 3.72 -0.75
CA TYR A 139 21.57 3.85 -2.20
C TYR A 139 22.77 3.34 -3.00
N ASN A 140 23.98 3.73 -2.63
CA ASN A 140 25.21 3.25 -3.30
C ASN A 140 25.36 1.74 -3.17
N VAL A 141 25.12 1.18 -1.98
CA VAL A 141 25.14 -0.29 -1.78
C VAL A 141 24.11 -0.98 -2.70
N ALA A 142 22.91 -0.43 -2.85
CA ALA A 142 21.91 -0.99 -3.77
C ALA A 142 22.37 -0.91 -5.24
N PHE A 143 23.00 0.18 -5.67
CA PHE A 143 23.56 0.29 -7.02
C PHE A 143 24.77 -0.65 -7.26
N GLU A 144 25.56 -0.93 -6.23
CA GLU A 144 26.60 -1.97 -6.30
C GLU A 144 25.98 -3.36 -6.48
N LEU A 145 24.97 -3.70 -5.67
CA LEU A 145 24.21 -4.96 -5.81
C LEU A 145 23.56 -5.08 -7.20
N LYS A 146 23.13 -3.96 -7.80
CA LYS A 146 22.65 -3.92 -9.18
C LYS A 146 23.77 -4.26 -10.16
N LYS A 147 24.96 -3.68 -10.02
CA LYS A 147 26.12 -4.01 -10.87
C LYS A 147 26.52 -5.49 -10.76
N GLU A 148 26.33 -6.10 -9.60
CA GLU A 148 26.55 -7.54 -9.36
C GLU A 148 25.43 -8.43 -9.93
N GLY A 149 24.36 -7.87 -10.51
CA GLY A 149 23.23 -8.62 -11.05
C GLY A 149 22.24 -9.15 -9.99
N LYS A 150 22.37 -8.73 -8.73
CA LYS A 150 21.49 -9.13 -7.64
C LYS A 150 20.22 -8.27 -7.54
N ILE A 151 20.22 -7.10 -8.14
CA ILE A 151 19.08 -6.20 -8.30
C ILE A 151 19.00 -5.80 -9.76
N ARG A 152 17.82 -5.87 -10.39
CA ARG A 152 17.62 -5.35 -11.75
C ARG A 152 17.34 -3.86 -11.76
N HIS A 153 16.45 -3.40 -10.88
CA HIS A 153 16.02 -2.01 -10.80
C HIS A 153 16.05 -1.50 -9.35
N VAL A 154 16.71 -0.34 -9.14
CA VAL A 154 16.74 0.34 -7.84
C VAL A 154 15.70 1.45 -7.83
N GLY A 155 14.89 1.50 -6.78
CA GLY A 155 13.85 2.50 -6.61
C GLY A 155 13.66 2.93 -5.15
N LEU A 156 12.58 3.66 -4.93
CA LEU A 156 12.14 4.02 -3.58
C LEU A 156 10.61 3.94 -3.44
N SER A 157 10.12 3.71 -2.24
CA SER A 157 8.72 3.97 -1.88
C SER A 157 8.64 5.25 -1.03
N PHE A 158 7.65 6.07 -1.30
CA PHE A 158 7.60 7.45 -0.80
C PHE A 158 6.31 7.77 -0.05
N HIS A 159 6.44 8.50 1.09
CA HIS A 159 5.32 8.85 1.97
C HIS A 159 5.50 10.26 2.57
N ASP A 160 5.75 11.26 1.74
CA ASP A 160 5.90 12.65 2.17
C ASP A 160 5.42 13.62 1.09
N LYS A 161 5.75 14.90 1.20
CA LYS A 161 5.37 15.95 0.28
C LYS A 161 6.24 15.99 -0.97
N ALA A 162 5.69 16.52 -2.05
CA ALA A 162 6.33 16.56 -3.36
C ALA A 162 7.73 17.24 -3.37
N ASN A 163 7.93 18.30 -2.58
CA ASN A 163 9.23 18.96 -2.48
C ASN A 163 10.33 18.06 -1.87
N VAL A 164 9.95 17.16 -0.96
CA VAL A 164 10.88 16.16 -0.39
C VAL A 164 11.24 15.12 -1.44
N LEU A 165 10.26 14.66 -2.23
CA LEU A 165 10.51 13.74 -3.34
C LEU A 165 11.43 14.36 -4.38
N ASP A 166 11.20 15.62 -4.76
CA ASP A 166 12.04 16.36 -5.72
C ASP A 166 13.49 16.46 -5.23
N MET A 167 13.69 16.76 -3.95
CA MET A 167 15.01 16.77 -3.30
C MET A 167 15.69 15.41 -3.39
N ILE A 168 15.01 14.32 -3.01
CA ILE A 168 15.59 12.97 -3.02
C ILE A 168 15.98 12.54 -4.44
N LEU A 169 15.14 12.81 -5.43
CA LEU A 169 15.42 12.45 -6.82
C LEU A 169 16.53 13.31 -7.45
N ASN A 170 16.70 14.58 -7.04
CA ASN A 170 17.85 15.40 -7.43
C ASN A 170 19.16 14.85 -6.85
N GLU A 171 19.15 14.39 -5.60
CA GLU A 171 20.34 13.81 -4.97
C GLU A 171 20.67 12.41 -5.46
N ASN A 172 19.69 11.66 -5.99
CA ASN A 172 19.84 10.28 -6.46
C ASN A 172 19.24 10.13 -7.88
N PRO A 173 19.84 10.74 -8.91
CA PRO A 173 19.29 10.75 -10.27
C PRO A 173 19.23 9.36 -10.92
N ASP A 174 20.00 8.40 -10.43
CA ASP A 174 20.07 7.03 -10.94
C ASP A 174 18.93 6.12 -10.45
N ILE A 175 18.05 6.61 -9.55
CA ILE A 175 16.81 5.89 -9.19
C ILE A 175 15.98 5.68 -10.46
N GLU A 176 15.45 4.46 -10.62
CA GLU A 176 14.76 4.06 -11.86
C GLU A 176 13.23 4.09 -11.71
N VAL A 177 12.70 3.97 -10.50
CA VAL A 177 11.26 3.86 -10.24
C VAL A 177 10.88 4.42 -8.88
N VAL A 178 9.68 4.99 -8.78
CA VAL A 178 9.13 5.50 -7.52
C VAL A 178 7.81 4.81 -7.21
N GLN A 179 7.66 4.26 -6.00
CA GLN A 179 6.39 3.73 -5.52
C GLN A 179 5.66 4.81 -4.71
N LEU A 180 4.47 5.24 -5.18
CA LEU A 180 3.66 6.31 -4.60
C LEU A 180 2.33 5.82 -4.05
N GLN A 181 1.87 6.42 -2.95
CA GLN A 181 0.48 6.36 -2.54
C GLN A 181 -0.36 7.21 -3.51
N PHE A 182 -1.27 6.57 -4.26
CA PHE A 182 -2.03 7.27 -5.29
C PHE A 182 -3.43 6.67 -5.46
N ASN A 183 -4.45 7.50 -5.25
CA ASN A 183 -5.86 7.17 -5.45
C ASN A 183 -6.70 8.45 -5.55
N TYR A 184 -7.96 8.35 -5.94
CA TYR A 184 -8.82 9.52 -6.18
C TYR A 184 -9.14 10.36 -4.92
N ARG A 185 -9.01 9.78 -3.72
CA ARG A 185 -9.20 10.52 -2.46
C ARG A 185 -7.98 11.35 -2.09
N ASP A 186 -6.79 10.80 -2.35
CA ASP A 186 -5.51 11.38 -1.97
C ASP A 186 -4.88 12.25 -3.08
N TYR A 187 -5.46 12.26 -4.26
CA TYR A 187 -4.95 12.98 -5.43
C TYR A 187 -4.64 14.45 -5.13
N ASP A 188 -5.61 15.19 -4.53
CA ASP A 188 -5.49 16.58 -4.11
C ASP A 188 -5.38 16.74 -2.59
N ASP A 189 -5.01 15.70 -1.84
CA ASP A 189 -4.87 15.78 -0.39
C ASP A 189 -3.60 16.52 -0.01
N ALA A 190 -3.70 17.52 0.88
CA ALA A 190 -2.57 18.38 1.25
C ALA A 190 -1.45 17.64 2.02
N GLY A 191 -1.78 16.50 2.65
CA GLY A 191 -0.81 15.67 3.38
C GLY A 191 -0.10 14.69 2.45
N VAL A 192 -0.85 14.03 1.54
CA VAL A 192 -0.31 13.00 0.62
C VAL A 192 0.24 13.61 -0.66
N GLN A 193 -0.40 14.66 -1.19
CA GLN A 193 -0.01 15.34 -2.42
C GLN A 193 0.18 14.41 -3.63
N GLY A 194 -0.76 13.48 -3.83
CA GLY A 194 -0.64 12.44 -4.86
C GLY A 194 -0.37 12.99 -6.26
N ARG A 195 -1.10 14.06 -6.67
CA ARG A 195 -0.88 14.76 -7.94
C ARG A 195 0.52 15.35 -8.04
N ASP A 196 0.91 16.14 -7.03
CA ASP A 196 2.15 16.88 -7.08
C ASP A 196 3.36 15.91 -7.05
N CYS A 197 3.27 14.81 -6.31
CA CYS A 197 4.29 13.75 -6.34
C CYS A 197 4.38 13.07 -7.72
N LEU A 198 3.25 12.83 -8.39
CA LEU A 198 3.25 12.30 -9.76
C LEU A 198 3.92 13.27 -10.74
N GLU A 199 3.64 14.57 -10.63
CA GLU A 199 4.28 15.59 -11.47
C GLU A 199 5.79 15.69 -11.23
N VAL A 200 6.25 15.53 -9.96
CA VAL A 200 7.69 15.41 -9.66
C VAL A 200 8.30 14.17 -10.36
N CYS A 201 7.64 13.01 -10.28
CA CYS A 201 8.11 11.82 -11.00
C CYS A 201 8.20 12.05 -12.51
N ARG A 202 7.22 12.71 -13.12
CA ARG A 202 7.22 13.08 -14.56
C ARG A 202 8.37 14.02 -14.89
N LYS A 203 8.60 15.07 -14.11
CA LYS A 203 9.74 15.99 -14.23
C LYS A 203 11.07 15.25 -14.28
N HIS A 204 11.24 14.26 -13.40
CA HIS A 204 12.45 13.41 -13.31
C HIS A 204 12.42 12.20 -14.26
N LYS A 205 11.37 12.03 -15.08
CA LYS A 205 11.17 10.89 -16.01
C LYS A 205 11.23 9.54 -15.29
N LYS A 206 10.66 9.47 -14.07
CA LYS A 206 10.60 8.23 -13.28
C LYS A 206 9.22 7.61 -13.40
N PRO A 207 9.09 6.37 -13.90
CA PRO A 207 7.84 5.64 -13.88
C PRO A 207 7.39 5.38 -12.43
N VAL A 208 6.06 5.30 -12.25
CA VAL A 208 5.44 5.17 -10.93
C VAL A 208 4.77 3.83 -10.75
N ILE A 209 5.06 3.19 -9.63
CA ILE A 209 4.30 2.05 -9.08
C ILE A 209 3.30 2.61 -8.06
N VAL A 210 2.01 2.37 -8.27
CA VAL A 210 0.97 2.82 -7.33
C VAL A 210 0.79 1.84 -6.19
N MET A 211 0.85 2.33 -4.96
CA MET A 211 0.37 1.65 -3.76
C MET A 211 -0.89 2.33 -3.21
N GLU A 212 -1.68 1.61 -2.41
CA GLU A 212 -2.93 2.09 -1.79
C GLU A 212 -4.00 2.58 -2.80
N PRO A 213 -4.20 1.93 -3.97
CA PRO A 213 -5.20 2.38 -4.94
C PRO A 213 -6.62 2.35 -4.37
N VAL A 214 -6.90 1.46 -3.43
CA VAL A 214 -8.18 1.33 -2.71
C VAL A 214 -8.13 1.86 -1.26
N LYS A 215 -7.03 2.55 -0.88
CA LYS A 215 -6.82 3.15 0.44
C LYS A 215 -7.13 2.19 1.60
N GLY A 216 -6.49 1.01 1.58
CA GLY A 216 -6.71 -0.03 2.60
C GLY A 216 -8.14 -0.58 2.66
N GLY A 217 -8.93 -0.42 1.61
CA GLY A 217 -10.33 -0.81 1.52
C GLY A 217 -11.32 0.32 1.82
N ALA A 218 -10.85 1.52 2.19
CA ALA A 218 -11.74 2.66 2.45
C ALA A 218 -12.52 3.09 1.20
N LEU A 219 -11.93 2.93 0.00
CA LEU A 219 -12.56 3.25 -1.27
C LEU A 219 -13.46 2.13 -1.82
N VAL A 220 -13.59 1.04 -1.07
CA VAL A 220 -14.55 -0.06 -1.33
C VAL A 220 -15.69 -0.04 -0.31
N ASN A 221 -15.36 0.29 0.96
CA ASN A 221 -16.33 0.41 2.03
C ASN A 221 -16.86 1.85 2.14
N LEU A 222 -17.57 2.28 1.11
CA LEU A 222 -18.05 3.64 0.94
C LEU A 222 -19.28 3.95 1.81
N PRO A 223 -19.51 5.23 2.20
CA PRO A 223 -20.78 5.67 2.77
C PRO A 223 -21.91 5.57 1.73
N GLN A 224 -23.15 5.44 2.20
CA GLN A 224 -24.33 5.21 1.36
C GLN A 224 -24.47 6.24 0.23
N SER A 225 -24.27 7.52 0.53
CA SER A 225 -24.35 8.60 -0.47
C SER A 225 -23.30 8.50 -1.59
N ALA A 226 -22.14 7.90 -1.32
CA ALA A 226 -21.12 7.64 -2.33
C ALA A 226 -21.43 6.37 -3.14
N LYS A 227 -21.99 5.33 -2.50
CA LYS A 227 -22.46 4.12 -3.20
C LYS A 227 -23.54 4.45 -4.24
N GLU A 228 -24.53 5.25 -3.85
CA GLU A 228 -25.64 5.66 -4.71
C GLU A 228 -25.16 6.34 -6.01
N ILE A 229 -24.02 7.05 -5.97
CA ILE A 229 -23.42 7.65 -7.18
C ILE A 229 -22.91 6.58 -8.13
N PHE A 230 -22.15 5.59 -7.62
CA PHE A 230 -21.64 4.51 -8.46
C PHE A 230 -22.76 3.56 -8.93
N ASP A 231 -23.70 3.21 -8.06
CA ASP A 231 -24.85 2.38 -8.38
C ASP A 231 -25.73 3.03 -9.46
N GLY A 232 -25.83 4.37 -9.46
CA GLY A 232 -26.53 5.16 -10.48
C GLY A 232 -25.89 5.11 -11.89
N LEU A 233 -24.66 4.57 -12.03
CA LEU A 233 -24.06 4.30 -13.35
C LEU A 233 -24.73 3.11 -14.07
N GLY A 234 -25.46 2.25 -13.34
CA GLY A 234 -26.13 1.08 -13.89
C GLY A 234 -25.15 0.00 -14.39
N SER A 235 -23.94 -0.03 -13.83
CA SER A 235 -22.89 -0.99 -14.15
C SER A 235 -22.79 -2.05 -13.06
N ASP A 236 -22.41 -3.28 -13.43
CA ASP A 236 -22.09 -4.38 -12.52
C ASP A 236 -20.67 -4.33 -11.95
N LYS A 237 -19.89 -3.30 -12.32
CA LYS A 237 -18.50 -3.11 -11.86
C LYS A 237 -18.45 -2.81 -10.37
N SER A 238 -17.48 -3.41 -9.69
CA SER A 238 -17.23 -3.17 -8.26
C SER A 238 -16.70 -1.76 -7.96
N TYR A 239 -16.85 -1.30 -6.72
CA TYR A 239 -16.25 -0.02 -6.29
C TYR A 239 -14.71 -0.06 -6.35
N ALA A 240 -14.10 -1.25 -6.17
CA ALA A 240 -12.68 -1.44 -6.37
C ALA A 240 -12.24 -1.17 -7.81
N SER A 241 -13.06 -1.56 -8.80
CA SER A 241 -12.82 -1.30 -10.22
C SER A 241 -12.64 0.19 -10.49
N TYR A 242 -13.53 1.05 -9.98
CA TYR A 242 -13.41 2.50 -10.18
C TYR A 242 -12.12 3.06 -9.57
N ALA A 243 -11.72 2.60 -8.37
CA ALA A 243 -10.52 3.08 -7.69
C ALA A 243 -9.22 2.62 -8.37
N ILE A 244 -9.14 1.35 -8.76
CA ILE A 244 -7.95 0.78 -9.39
C ILE A 244 -7.79 1.33 -10.81
N ARG A 245 -8.86 1.36 -11.60
CA ARG A 245 -8.86 1.91 -12.97
C ARG A 245 -8.56 3.42 -12.98
N TYR A 246 -9.04 4.17 -11.97
CA TYR A 246 -8.65 5.57 -11.79
C TYR A 246 -7.14 5.70 -11.67
N ALA A 247 -6.54 4.96 -10.73
CA ALA A 247 -5.10 5.03 -10.51
C ALA A 247 -4.31 4.58 -11.76
N ALA A 248 -4.79 3.53 -12.42
CA ALA A 248 -4.16 3.01 -13.63
C ALA A 248 -4.28 3.92 -14.87
N GLY A 249 -5.22 4.88 -14.90
CA GLY A 249 -5.50 5.73 -16.06
C GLY A 249 -4.56 6.93 -16.25
N PHE A 250 -3.50 7.10 -15.46
CA PHE A 250 -2.60 8.26 -15.54
C PHE A 250 -1.28 7.94 -16.28
N ASP A 251 -0.85 8.86 -17.12
CA ASP A 251 0.47 8.79 -17.76
C ASP A 251 1.59 8.74 -16.70
N GLY A 252 2.62 7.92 -16.96
CA GLY A 252 3.74 7.73 -16.05
C GLY A 252 3.52 6.65 -14.98
N ILE A 253 2.30 6.12 -14.83
CA ILE A 253 2.04 4.95 -13.97
C ILE A 253 2.41 3.68 -14.75
N CYS A 254 3.36 2.90 -14.27
CA CYS A 254 3.77 1.64 -14.90
C CYS A 254 3.17 0.40 -14.23
N MET A 255 2.66 0.54 -13.00
CA MET A 255 2.14 -0.58 -12.20
C MET A 255 1.14 -0.09 -11.16
N VAL A 256 0.07 -0.82 -10.94
CA VAL A 256 -0.86 -0.61 -9.82
C VAL A 256 -0.89 -1.86 -8.96
N LEU A 257 -0.57 -1.71 -7.67
CA LEU A 257 -0.56 -2.81 -6.70
C LEU A 257 -1.88 -2.94 -5.97
N SER A 258 -2.45 -4.13 -5.94
CA SER A 258 -3.60 -4.44 -5.09
C SER A 258 -3.25 -5.51 -4.06
N GLY A 259 -3.55 -5.23 -2.79
CA GLY A 259 -3.54 -6.23 -1.73
C GLY A 259 -4.85 -6.99 -1.73
N MET A 260 -4.81 -8.27 -2.05
CA MET A 260 -5.97 -9.16 -2.13
C MET A 260 -5.84 -10.24 -1.05
N SER A 261 -6.91 -10.43 -0.26
CA SER A 261 -6.90 -11.32 0.91
C SER A 261 -7.71 -12.60 0.71
N ASP A 262 -8.40 -12.73 -0.42
CA ASP A 262 -9.23 -13.89 -0.79
C ASP A 262 -9.45 -13.98 -2.30
N MET A 263 -9.95 -15.13 -2.76
CA MET A 263 -10.25 -15.39 -4.18
C MET A 263 -11.34 -14.47 -4.74
N LYS A 264 -12.27 -13.97 -3.92
CA LYS A 264 -13.32 -13.05 -4.39
C LYS A 264 -12.71 -11.74 -4.84
N GLN A 265 -11.81 -11.15 -4.03
CA GLN A 265 -11.08 -9.94 -4.38
C GLN A 265 -10.16 -10.16 -5.59
N MET A 266 -9.49 -11.33 -5.65
CA MET A 266 -8.66 -11.71 -6.80
C MET A 266 -9.50 -11.72 -8.09
N ASN A 267 -10.57 -12.49 -8.12
CA ASN A 267 -11.41 -12.62 -9.30
C ASN A 267 -12.05 -11.29 -9.71
N ASP A 268 -12.49 -10.48 -8.75
CA ASP A 268 -13.00 -9.14 -9.00
C ASP A 268 -11.95 -8.26 -9.68
N ASN A 269 -10.76 -8.18 -9.11
CA ASN A 269 -9.71 -7.34 -9.68
C ASN A 269 -9.24 -7.82 -11.06
N LEU A 270 -9.15 -9.14 -11.28
CA LEU A 270 -8.79 -9.71 -12.56
C LEU A 270 -9.87 -9.46 -13.64
N SER A 271 -11.16 -9.41 -13.27
CA SER A 271 -12.25 -9.21 -14.20
C SER A 271 -12.19 -7.90 -14.99
N PHE A 272 -11.53 -6.87 -14.45
CA PHE A 272 -11.38 -5.57 -15.11
C PHE A 272 -9.93 -5.17 -15.40
N MET A 273 -8.94 -5.92 -14.88
CA MET A 273 -7.53 -5.64 -15.17
C MET A 273 -6.93 -6.54 -16.26
N THR A 274 -7.56 -7.69 -16.56
CA THR A 274 -7.11 -8.58 -17.65
C THR A 274 -7.24 -7.90 -19.00
N ASP A 275 -8.38 -7.27 -19.26
CA ASP A 275 -8.66 -6.45 -20.44
C ASP A 275 -8.91 -5.01 -19.96
N PHE A 276 -7.81 -4.35 -19.57
CA PHE A 276 -7.87 -3.04 -18.94
C PHE A 276 -8.44 -1.96 -19.86
N GLU A 277 -9.48 -1.28 -19.37
CA GLU A 277 -10.03 -0.06 -19.97
C GLU A 277 -9.95 1.09 -18.95
N PRO A 278 -9.45 2.29 -19.32
CA PRO A 278 -9.49 3.45 -18.45
C PRO A 278 -10.93 3.85 -18.13
N LEU A 279 -11.12 4.68 -17.11
CA LEU A 279 -12.43 5.25 -16.80
C LEU A 279 -12.94 6.09 -17.98
N ASN A 280 -14.21 5.90 -18.35
CA ASN A 280 -14.88 6.81 -19.29
C ASN A 280 -15.28 8.13 -18.59
N GLU A 281 -15.82 9.08 -19.36
CA GLU A 281 -16.21 10.40 -18.83
C GLU A 281 -17.24 10.32 -17.69
N ARG A 282 -18.29 9.48 -17.84
CA ARG A 282 -19.32 9.30 -16.80
C ARG A 282 -18.75 8.69 -15.52
N GLU A 283 -17.88 7.68 -15.64
CA GLU A 283 -17.19 7.05 -14.51
C GLU A 283 -16.25 8.04 -13.82
N THR A 284 -15.52 8.86 -14.60
CA THR A 284 -14.62 9.89 -14.07
C THR A 284 -15.40 10.96 -13.31
N GLU A 285 -16.53 11.41 -13.83
CA GLU A 285 -17.41 12.36 -13.13
C GLU A 285 -17.96 11.76 -11.81
N ALA A 286 -18.37 10.50 -11.83
CA ALA A 286 -18.83 9.79 -10.63
C ALA A 286 -17.73 9.69 -9.58
N VAL A 287 -16.51 9.31 -9.97
CA VAL A 287 -15.32 9.27 -9.08
C VAL A 287 -15.05 10.64 -8.47
N ASN A 288 -15.14 11.73 -9.23
CA ASN A 288 -14.95 13.10 -8.73
C ASN A 288 -16.01 13.47 -7.69
N LYS A 289 -17.29 13.14 -7.91
CA LYS A 289 -18.37 13.34 -6.95
C LYS A 289 -18.16 12.54 -5.67
N VAL A 290 -17.79 11.28 -5.79
CA VAL A 290 -17.47 10.41 -4.65
C VAL A 290 -16.27 10.95 -3.87
N SER A 291 -15.21 11.37 -4.56
CA SER A 291 -14.04 12.00 -3.93
C SER A 291 -14.42 13.23 -3.10
N ALA A 292 -15.30 14.10 -3.62
CA ALA A 292 -15.78 15.27 -2.90
C ALA A 292 -16.56 14.89 -1.62
N ILE A 293 -17.43 13.87 -1.67
CA ILE A 293 -18.14 13.35 -0.49
C ILE A 293 -17.14 12.86 0.56
N LEU A 294 -16.14 12.07 0.16
CA LEU A 294 -15.15 11.50 1.07
C LEU A 294 -14.23 12.58 1.68
N LYS A 295 -13.89 13.64 0.94
CA LYS A 295 -13.11 14.77 1.45
C LYS A 295 -13.85 15.53 2.56
N ASN A 296 -15.17 15.64 2.47
CA ASN A 296 -16.02 16.33 3.42
C ASN A 296 -16.53 15.42 4.59
N SER A 297 -16.09 14.15 4.64
CA SER A 297 -16.52 13.22 5.68
C SER A 297 -15.63 13.32 6.92
N ASP A 298 -16.26 13.25 8.12
CA ASP A 298 -15.57 13.20 9.42
C ASP A 298 -14.92 11.84 9.73
N ILE A 299 -14.80 10.96 8.75
CA ILE A 299 -14.25 9.61 8.91
C ILE A 299 -12.74 9.67 8.97
N ILE A 300 -12.15 8.99 9.96
CA ILE A 300 -10.70 8.84 10.08
C ILE A 300 -10.21 7.96 8.93
N GLN A 301 -9.32 8.51 8.10
CA GLN A 301 -8.80 7.88 6.89
C GLN A 301 -7.65 6.89 7.19
N CYS A 302 -7.86 6.01 8.17
CA CYS A 302 -6.90 4.99 8.55
C CYS A 302 -6.97 3.78 7.61
N THR A 303 -5.83 3.38 7.02
CA THR A 303 -5.73 2.22 6.12
C THR A 303 -5.47 0.89 6.85
N ALA A 304 -5.44 0.91 8.18
CA ALA A 304 -5.14 -0.24 9.03
C ALA A 304 -3.82 -0.97 8.67
N CYS A 305 -2.80 -0.22 8.25
CA CYS A 305 -1.46 -0.76 7.97
C CYS A 305 -0.72 -1.24 9.22
N ARG A 306 -1.14 -0.81 10.43
CA ARG A 306 -0.65 -1.22 11.76
C ARG A 306 0.79 -0.81 12.10
N TYR A 307 1.47 0.00 11.30
CA TYR A 307 2.83 0.46 11.64
C TYR A 307 2.88 1.18 12.99
N CYS A 308 1.83 1.95 13.32
CA CYS A 308 1.72 2.68 14.57
C CYS A 308 1.54 1.79 15.83
N THR A 309 1.16 0.51 15.69
CA THR A 309 0.90 -0.37 16.85
C THR A 309 2.18 -0.95 17.43
N ALA A 310 3.15 -1.36 16.58
CA ALA A 310 4.38 -2.03 17.02
C ALA A 310 5.26 -1.15 17.92
N GLY A 311 5.23 0.18 17.73
CA GLY A 311 6.02 1.15 18.52
C GLY A 311 5.26 1.78 19.69
N CYS A 312 4.00 1.42 19.93
CA CYS A 312 3.20 2.05 20.97
C CYS A 312 3.55 1.53 22.38
N PRO A 313 4.13 2.35 23.29
CA PRO A 313 4.54 1.89 24.61
C PRO A 313 3.35 1.55 25.52
N LYS A 314 2.13 1.93 25.15
CA LYS A 314 0.88 1.59 25.84
C LYS A 314 0.10 0.47 25.15
N ASN A 315 0.68 -0.16 24.12
CA ASN A 315 0.08 -1.27 23.37
C ASN A 315 -1.36 -0.97 22.89
N ILE A 316 -1.60 0.27 22.41
CA ILE A 316 -2.90 0.70 21.92
C ILE A 316 -3.11 0.16 20.50
N ASN A 317 -4.21 -0.57 20.28
CA ASN A 317 -4.63 -1.06 18.97
C ASN A 317 -5.27 0.07 18.15
N ILE A 318 -4.46 1.07 17.76
CA ILE A 318 -4.89 2.34 17.17
C ILE A 318 -5.86 2.15 15.99
N PRO A 319 -5.56 1.31 14.95
CA PRO A 319 -6.44 1.13 13.81
C PRO A 319 -7.83 0.60 14.18
N GLU A 320 -7.90 -0.35 15.10
CA GLU A 320 -9.14 -0.95 15.58
C GLU A 320 -9.99 0.06 16.33
N LEU A 321 -9.37 0.90 17.15
CA LEU A 321 -10.08 1.95 17.89
C LEU A 321 -10.61 3.03 16.93
N PHE A 322 -9.88 3.36 15.87
CA PHE A 322 -10.33 4.25 14.81
C PHE A 322 -11.49 3.65 14.00
N ALA A 323 -11.43 2.35 13.70
CA ALA A 323 -12.53 1.65 13.04
C ALA A 323 -13.80 1.69 13.88
N CYS A 324 -13.71 1.52 15.22
CA CYS A 324 -14.85 1.66 16.13
C CYS A 324 -15.47 3.06 16.10
N LEU A 325 -14.65 4.12 16.07
CA LEU A 325 -15.14 5.49 15.98
C LEU A 325 -15.78 5.77 14.61
N ASN A 326 -15.17 5.32 13.53
CA ASN A 326 -15.72 5.44 12.19
C ASN A 326 -17.06 4.72 12.05
N ALA A 327 -17.16 3.47 12.51
CA ALA A 327 -18.42 2.73 12.54
C ALA A 327 -19.51 3.50 13.27
N LYS A 328 -19.19 4.08 14.44
CA LYS A 328 -20.14 4.89 15.20
C LYS A 328 -20.59 6.15 14.47
N LYS A 329 -19.70 6.81 13.72
CA LYS A 329 -20.03 8.02 12.93
C LYS A 329 -20.88 7.71 11.70
N GLN A 330 -20.67 6.54 11.07
CA GLN A 330 -21.37 6.14 9.84
C GLN A 330 -22.78 5.60 10.08
N ASP A 331 -23.09 5.10 11.28
CA ASP A 331 -24.29 4.33 11.52
C ASP A 331 -25.42 5.10 12.22
N LYS A 332 -26.60 4.93 11.62
CA LYS A 332 -27.89 5.29 12.23
C LYS A 332 -28.57 3.99 12.66
N GLY A 333 -28.59 3.65 13.97
CA GLY A 333 -29.36 2.50 14.45
C GLY A 333 -28.61 1.49 15.33
N LEU A 334 -28.96 0.20 15.26
CA LEU A 334 -28.47 -0.89 16.13
C LEU A 334 -26.92 -1.09 16.09
N VAL A 335 -26.24 -0.76 15.01
CA VAL A 335 -24.78 -0.88 14.88
C VAL A 335 -24.06 0.13 15.77
N LYS A 336 -24.67 1.25 16.09
CA LYS A 336 -24.15 2.24 17.05
C LYS A 336 -23.91 1.63 18.45
N TRP A 337 -24.71 0.64 18.84
CA TRP A 337 -24.55 -0.11 20.08
C TRP A 337 -23.37 -1.10 20.01
N ASN A 338 -23.19 -1.76 18.88
CA ASN A 338 -22.11 -2.73 18.68
C ASN A 338 -20.71 -2.08 18.69
N SER A 339 -20.54 -0.82 18.24
CA SER A 339 -19.23 -0.15 18.22
C SER A 339 -18.57 -0.08 19.60
N ARG A 340 -19.37 0.11 20.70
CA ARG A 340 -18.86 0.09 22.08
C ARG A 340 -18.43 -1.31 22.52
N GLN A 341 -19.13 -2.36 22.11
CA GLN A 341 -18.76 -3.74 22.41
C GLN A 341 -17.45 -4.10 21.71
N TYR A 342 -17.31 -3.73 20.42
CA TYR A 342 -16.06 -3.91 19.66
C TYR A 342 -14.90 -3.13 20.31
N TYR A 343 -15.12 -1.87 20.69
CA TYR A 343 -14.13 -1.10 21.43
C TYR A 343 -13.68 -1.85 22.68
N ASN A 344 -14.60 -2.30 23.52
CA ASN A 344 -14.31 -3.03 24.76
C ASN A 344 -13.54 -4.35 24.48
N ALA A 345 -13.87 -5.06 23.41
CA ALA A 345 -13.16 -6.26 23.00
C ALA A 345 -11.69 -5.96 22.62
N HIS A 346 -11.45 -4.89 21.85
CA HIS A 346 -10.12 -4.50 21.41
C HIS A 346 -9.21 -4.00 22.53
N VAL A 347 -9.79 -3.35 23.57
CA VAL A 347 -9.02 -2.86 24.73
C VAL A 347 -8.83 -3.91 25.83
N LYS A 348 -9.45 -5.08 25.70
CA LYS A 348 -9.33 -6.16 26.71
C LYS A 348 -7.88 -6.66 26.82
N ASN A 349 -7.19 -6.76 25.68
CA ASN A 349 -5.80 -7.24 25.58
C ASN A 349 -4.84 -6.15 25.06
N GLY A 350 -5.21 -4.86 25.19
CA GLY A 350 -4.43 -3.72 24.74
C GLY A 350 -4.77 -2.44 25.51
N GLY A 351 -4.03 -1.38 25.23
CA GLY A 351 -4.27 -0.07 25.85
C GLY A 351 -5.57 0.57 25.38
N ARG A 352 -6.22 1.33 26.26
CA ARG A 352 -7.37 2.17 25.94
C ARG A 352 -6.91 3.47 25.26
N ALA A 353 -7.79 4.16 24.55
CA ALA A 353 -7.45 5.44 23.94
C ALA A 353 -6.99 6.49 24.96
N LYS A 354 -7.58 6.52 26.16
CA LYS A 354 -7.18 7.41 27.27
C LYS A 354 -5.77 7.13 27.83
N ASP A 355 -5.22 5.94 27.61
CA ASP A 355 -3.90 5.56 28.13
C ASP A 355 -2.76 6.15 27.28
N CYS A 356 -3.10 6.87 26.19
CA CYS A 356 -2.13 7.54 25.33
C CYS A 356 -1.33 8.59 26.11
N ILE A 357 0.00 8.43 26.14
CA ILE A 357 0.94 9.33 26.81
C ILE A 357 1.43 10.47 25.92
N GLY A 358 0.96 10.57 24.67
CA GLY A 358 1.29 11.67 23.76
C GLY A 358 2.72 11.63 23.19
N CYS A 359 3.43 10.48 23.19
CA CYS A 359 4.84 10.38 22.77
C CYS A 359 5.13 10.65 21.28
N GLY A 360 4.12 10.65 20.41
CA GLY A 360 4.25 10.98 18.98
C GLY A 360 4.72 9.85 18.06
N LYS A 361 5.33 8.77 18.53
CA LYS A 361 5.90 7.69 17.72
C LYS A 361 4.95 7.10 16.66
N CYS A 362 3.66 7.09 16.95
CA CYS A 362 2.65 6.59 16.03
C CYS A 362 2.36 7.54 14.86
N GLU A 363 2.52 8.85 15.06
CA GLU A 363 2.37 9.88 14.03
C GLU A 363 3.58 9.92 13.12
N GLU A 364 4.79 9.81 13.67
CA GLU A 364 6.05 9.76 12.93
C GLU A 364 6.08 8.64 11.88
N ILE A 365 5.50 7.47 12.20
CA ILE A 365 5.52 6.30 11.31
C ILE A 365 4.24 6.17 10.46
N CYS A 366 3.26 7.07 10.60
CA CYS A 366 1.97 6.94 9.92
C CYS A 366 2.06 7.34 8.44
N PRO A 367 1.90 6.41 7.48
CA PRO A 367 1.94 6.74 6.05
C PRO A 367 0.81 7.68 5.61
N GLN A 368 -0.28 7.76 6.39
CA GLN A 368 -1.41 8.63 6.13
C GLN A 368 -1.29 10.00 6.82
N GLN A 369 -0.18 10.25 7.53
CA GLN A 369 0.08 11.49 8.28
C GLN A 369 -1.08 11.91 9.20
N LEU A 370 -1.77 10.93 9.79
CA LEU A 370 -2.91 11.18 10.67
C LEU A 370 -2.45 11.82 11.99
N PRO A 371 -3.18 12.82 12.51
CA PRO A 371 -2.92 13.39 13.84
C PRO A 371 -3.43 12.43 14.93
N ILE A 372 -2.75 11.29 15.07
CA ILE A 372 -3.21 10.13 15.86
C ILE A 372 -3.46 10.49 17.32
N ARG A 373 -2.61 11.33 17.92
CA ARG A 373 -2.78 11.78 19.32
C ARG A 373 -4.07 12.54 19.52
N SER A 374 -4.43 13.41 18.58
CA SER A 374 -5.70 14.16 18.62
C SER A 374 -6.89 13.23 18.40
N LEU A 375 -6.79 12.35 17.39
CA LEU A 375 -7.85 11.38 17.07
C LEU A 375 -8.10 10.38 18.23
N LEU A 376 -7.05 9.96 18.96
CA LEU A 376 -7.21 9.14 20.16
C LEU A 376 -7.94 9.87 21.30
N LYS A 377 -7.77 11.19 21.42
CA LYS A 377 -8.57 11.98 22.36
C LYS A 377 -10.08 11.95 22.00
N ASP A 378 -10.41 12.01 20.71
CA ASP A 378 -11.79 11.92 20.23
C ASP A 378 -12.36 10.51 20.46
N VAL A 379 -11.58 9.46 20.21
CA VAL A 379 -11.94 8.07 20.57
C VAL A 379 -12.18 7.97 22.08
N SER A 380 -11.31 8.52 22.90
CA SER A 380 -11.42 8.50 24.36
C SER A 380 -12.67 9.25 24.85
N LYS A 381 -12.95 10.42 24.29
CA LYS A 381 -14.20 11.17 24.61
C LYS A 381 -15.44 10.34 24.35
N GLU A 382 -15.42 9.51 23.29
CA GLU A 382 -16.57 8.72 22.88
C GLU A 382 -16.74 7.43 23.68
N PHE A 383 -15.64 6.72 23.95
CA PHE A 383 -15.71 5.35 24.49
C PHE A 383 -15.20 5.21 25.94
N ASP A 384 -14.33 6.11 26.43
CA ASP A 384 -13.71 6.02 27.75
C ASP A 384 -14.39 6.86 28.83
N ARG A 385 -15.39 7.69 28.49
CA ARG A 385 -16.18 8.38 29.48
C ARG A 385 -16.98 7.36 30.30
N LYS A 386 -16.91 7.46 31.62
CA LYS A 386 -17.89 6.79 32.50
C LYS A 386 -19.28 7.35 32.19
N ILE A 387 -20.22 6.45 31.95
CA ILE A 387 -21.65 6.77 31.93
C ILE A 387 -22.06 7.05 33.37
#